data_9c58113acb7b18cf69ec907c4cafb1a4
#
_entry.id   9c58113acb7b18cf69ec907c4cafb1a4
#
_cell.length_a   1.000
_cell.length_b   1.000
_cell.length_c   1.000
_cell.angle_alpha   90.00
_cell.angle_beta   90.00
_cell.angle_gamma   90.00
#
_symmetry.space_group_name_H-M   'P 1'
#
loop_
_entity.id
_entity.type
_entity.pdbx_description
1 polymer ?
#
loop_
_entity_poly.entity_id
_entity_poly.type
_entity_poly.pdbx_seq_one_letter_code
_entity_poly.pdbx_strand_id
1 'polypeptide(L)'
;MKRQPAERDQARAPGRAARAKIRGVEIRTRRLVNTLFSGDYKSSFKGRGIEFLDLREYLPGDDVRTIDWKVTARYGLSRGAAYHPFVKKFAEERELVVMLVVDASGSSRFGTRGALKLEQSALVAATLAFSAIRNNDKVGLVFFSDKVERYVPPRKGRSHVLRLIRDILYFRPEGSGTEPARALEFVMRVVKRRAIVFLVSDFLGEGFAPDRVRVPLGIAARRHDLVAVSVTDPAELELPNLGLAEVEDAETGALVTLDTGAPGVRKAFARHRAEQLGRRDALFRRLGIDHVPVRTDHDFTKALHRFFQARARRYR
;
A
#
# COMPACT_ATOMS: atom_id res chain seq x y z
N MET A 1 36.05 -22.11 19.12
CA MET A 1 35.29 -21.09 18.36
C MET A 1 33.82 -21.21 18.78
N LYS A 2 33.38 -20.45 19.79
CA LYS A 2 32.03 -20.53 20.37
C LYS A 2 31.09 -19.65 19.53
N ARG A 3 30.04 -20.25 18.96
CA ARG A 3 28.95 -19.55 18.29
C ARG A 3 28.15 -18.76 19.35
N GLN A 4 28.13 -17.44 19.20
CA GLN A 4 27.21 -16.59 19.95
C GLN A 4 25.76 -16.86 19.48
N PRO A 5 24.79 -16.99 20.40
CA PRO A 5 23.41 -17.13 20.03
C PRO A 5 22.89 -15.76 19.56
N ALA A 6 22.22 -15.77 18.41
CA ALA A 6 21.50 -14.60 17.89
C ALA A 6 20.51 -14.07 18.94
N GLU A 7 20.69 -12.84 19.35
CA GLU A 7 19.74 -12.11 20.18
C GLU A 7 18.36 -12.11 19.49
N ARG A 8 17.46 -12.88 20.05
CA ARG A 8 16.02 -12.81 19.74
C ARG A 8 15.53 -11.47 20.26
N ASP A 9 15.28 -10.55 19.33
CA ASP A 9 14.60 -9.28 19.57
C ASP A 9 13.25 -9.58 20.27
N GLN A 10 13.26 -9.50 21.61
CA GLN A 10 12.07 -9.64 22.43
C GLN A 10 11.26 -8.36 22.29
N ALA A 11 10.42 -8.28 21.26
CA ALA A 11 9.41 -7.25 21.13
C ALA A 11 8.54 -7.26 22.39
N ARG A 12 8.85 -6.38 23.35
CA ARG A 12 8.04 -6.16 24.56
C ARG A 12 6.57 -6.03 24.14
N ALA A 13 5.70 -6.79 24.81
CA ALA A 13 4.26 -6.74 24.57
C ALA A 13 3.78 -5.27 24.66
N PRO A 14 3.00 -4.78 23.70
CA PRO A 14 2.58 -3.39 23.68
C PRO A 14 1.78 -3.06 24.94
N GLY A 15 2.10 -1.93 25.57
CA GLY A 15 1.39 -1.42 26.75
C GLY A 15 -0.12 -1.23 26.48
N ARG A 16 -0.93 -1.01 27.52
CA ARG A 16 -2.39 -0.89 27.43
C ARG A 16 -2.82 0.20 26.41
N ALA A 17 -2.15 1.34 26.39
CA ALA A 17 -2.40 2.45 25.48
C ALA A 17 -2.12 2.06 24.01
N ALA A 18 -1.03 1.34 23.75
CA ALA A 18 -0.68 0.89 22.41
C ALA A 18 -1.71 -0.13 21.88
N ARG A 19 -2.17 -1.06 22.72
CA ARG A 19 -3.24 -2.00 22.35
C ARG A 19 -4.55 -1.26 22.03
N ALA A 20 -4.92 -0.23 22.81
CA ALA A 20 -6.11 0.58 22.56
C ALA A 20 -6.00 1.32 21.21
N LYS A 21 -4.85 1.90 20.89
CA LYS A 21 -4.59 2.59 19.61
C LYS A 21 -4.69 1.65 18.42
N ILE A 22 -4.06 0.46 18.49
CA ILE A 22 -4.14 -0.57 17.44
C ILE A 22 -5.60 -1.02 17.24
N ARG A 23 -6.32 -1.26 18.35
CA ARG A 23 -7.73 -1.65 18.29
C ARG A 23 -8.61 -0.54 17.70
N GLY A 24 -8.34 0.72 18.00
CA GLY A 24 -9.02 1.87 17.40
C GLY A 24 -8.82 1.93 15.89
N VAL A 25 -7.58 1.74 15.42
CA VAL A 25 -7.26 1.65 13.99
C VAL A 25 -8.00 0.46 13.35
N GLU A 26 -7.97 -0.72 13.98
CA GLU A 26 -8.66 -1.90 13.48
C GLU A 26 -10.18 -1.66 13.31
N ILE A 27 -10.85 -1.16 14.36
CA ILE A 27 -12.30 -0.93 14.34
C ILE A 27 -12.67 0.06 13.23
N ARG A 28 -11.93 1.18 13.15
CA ARG A 28 -12.16 2.22 12.15
C ARG A 28 -11.96 1.68 10.73
N THR A 29 -10.85 0.99 10.48
CA THR A 29 -10.53 0.47 9.14
C THR A 29 -11.45 -0.67 8.73
N ARG A 30 -11.81 -1.60 9.62
CA ARG A 30 -12.77 -2.67 9.30
C ARG A 30 -14.14 -2.13 8.94
N ARG A 31 -14.64 -1.12 9.66
CA ARG A 31 -15.89 -0.45 9.31
C ARG A 31 -15.82 0.16 7.91
N LEU A 32 -14.74 0.89 7.61
CA LEU A 32 -14.50 1.48 6.29
C LEU A 32 -14.45 0.44 5.17
N VAL A 33 -13.71 -0.64 5.37
CA VAL A 33 -13.57 -1.73 4.38
C VAL A 33 -14.92 -2.41 4.14
N ASN A 34 -15.70 -2.62 5.19
CA ASN A 34 -17.01 -3.25 5.05
C ASN A 34 -18.02 -2.38 4.31
N THR A 35 -17.97 -1.06 4.53
CA THR A 35 -18.98 -0.12 4.00
C THR A 35 -18.61 0.43 2.63
N LEU A 36 -17.34 0.76 2.41
CA LEU A 36 -16.91 1.53 1.23
C LEU A 36 -16.11 0.72 0.21
N PHE A 37 -15.36 -0.33 0.63
CA PHE A 37 -14.36 -0.96 -0.23
C PHE A 37 -14.66 -2.41 -0.59
N SER A 38 -15.81 -2.96 -0.21
CA SER A 38 -16.13 -4.39 -0.35
C SER A 38 -16.12 -4.91 -1.80
N GLY A 39 -16.61 -4.10 -2.75
CA GLY A 39 -16.64 -4.46 -4.18
C GLY A 39 -15.52 -3.81 -4.99
N ASP A 40 -15.13 -2.60 -4.61
CA ASP A 40 -14.23 -1.75 -5.38
C ASP A 40 -12.79 -2.30 -5.43
N TYR A 41 -12.30 -2.90 -4.35
CA TYR A 41 -10.97 -3.51 -4.32
C TYR A 41 -10.87 -4.68 -5.31
N LYS A 42 -11.81 -5.63 -5.25
CA LYS A 42 -11.81 -6.82 -6.13
C LYS A 42 -11.88 -6.42 -7.62
N SER A 43 -12.69 -5.43 -7.95
CA SER A 43 -12.84 -4.96 -9.33
C SER A 43 -11.62 -4.17 -9.82
N SER A 44 -10.87 -3.53 -8.91
CA SER A 44 -9.68 -2.73 -9.23
C SER A 44 -8.42 -3.56 -9.45
N PHE A 45 -8.33 -4.73 -8.82
CA PHE A 45 -7.19 -5.63 -8.90
C PHE A 45 -7.66 -7.02 -9.33
N LYS A 46 -7.97 -7.18 -10.62
CA LYS A 46 -8.35 -8.49 -11.17
C LYS A 46 -7.15 -9.44 -11.14
N GLY A 47 -7.17 -10.36 -10.17
CA GLY A 47 -6.29 -11.52 -10.16
C GLY A 47 -6.78 -12.55 -11.19
N ARG A 48 -5.83 -13.21 -11.88
CA ARG A 48 -6.14 -14.39 -12.69
C ARG A 48 -6.05 -15.63 -11.79
N GLY A 49 -7.08 -15.94 -11.05
CA GLY A 49 -7.21 -17.17 -10.26
C GLY A 49 -8.26 -18.10 -10.85
N ILE A 50 -8.30 -19.36 -10.43
CA ILE A 50 -9.32 -20.31 -10.87
C ILE A 50 -10.40 -20.33 -9.78
N GLU A 51 -11.53 -19.66 -10.02
CA GLU A 51 -12.74 -19.77 -9.20
C GLU A 51 -13.78 -20.61 -9.97
N PHE A 52 -14.45 -21.53 -9.28
CA PHE A 52 -15.59 -22.23 -9.86
C PHE A 52 -16.69 -21.20 -10.18
N LEU A 53 -16.96 -20.99 -11.45
CA LEU A 53 -17.99 -20.05 -11.91
C LEU A 53 -19.34 -20.71 -12.06
N ASP A 54 -19.36 -21.82 -12.80
CA ASP A 54 -20.62 -22.47 -13.22
C ASP A 54 -20.35 -23.86 -13.77
N LEU A 55 -21.43 -24.60 -13.96
CA LEU A 55 -21.46 -25.86 -14.70
C LEU A 55 -22.08 -25.60 -16.06
N ARG A 56 -21.42 -26.04 -17.13
CA ARG A 56 -22.00 -26.07 -18.46
C ARG A 56 -21.90 -27.46 -19.07
N GLU A 57 -22.67 -27.71 -20.07
CA GLU A 57 -22.56 -28.95 -20.84
C GLU A 57 -21.19 -29.00 -21.53
N TYR A 58 -20.64 -30.20 -21.60
CA TYR A 58 -19.41 -30.51 -22.31
C TYR A 58 -19.58 -30.25 -23.82
N LEU A 59 -18.60 -29.55 -24.38
CA LEU A 59 -18.51 -29.38 -25.84
C LEU A 59 -17.27 -30.12 -26.36
N PRO A 60 -17.31 -30.71 -27.56
CA PRO A 60 -16.14 -31.31 -28.17
C PRO A 60 -14.96 -30.34 -28.22
N GLY A 61 -13.83 -30.74 -27.61
CA GLY A 61 -12.64 -29.91 -27.47
C GLY A 61 -12.37 -29.42 -26.02
N ASP A 62 -13.31 -29.65 -25.11
CA ASP A 62 -13.07 -29.36 -23.68
C ASP A 62 -12.15 -30.40 -23.05
N ASP A 63 -11.37 -29.98 -22.04
CA ASP A 63 -10.54 -30.90 -21.28
C ASP A 63 -11.41 -31.84 -20.42
N VAL A 64 -11.40 -33.13 -20.75
CA VAL A 64 -12.16 -34.20 -20.06
C VAL A 64 -11.88 -34.26 -18.55
N ARG A 65 -10.73 -33.74 -18.07
CA ARG A 65 -10.38 -33.67 -16.66
C ARG A 65 -11.23 -32.68 -15.88
N THR A 66 -11.89 -31.75 -16.58
CA THR A 66 -12.78 -30.75 -15.98
C THR A 66 -14.21 -31.24 -15.81
N ILE A 67 -14.55 -32.48 -16.28
CA ILE A 67 -15.89 -33.07 -16.12
C ILE A 67 -16.16 -33.33 -14.64
N ASP A 68 -17.31 -32.82 -14.16
CA ASP A 68 -17.86 -33.19 -12.86
C ASP A 68 -18.75 -34.43 -12.96
N TRP A 69 -18.15 -35.58 -12.75
CA TRP A 69 -18.87 -36.87 -12.84
C TRP A 69 -19.99 -36.99 -11.80
N LYS A 70 -19.92 -36.33 -10.64
CA LYS A 70 -20.98 -36.37 -9.63
C LYS A 70 -22.22 -35.61 -10.06
N VAL A 71 -22.02 -34.43 -10.65
CA VAL A 71 -23.13 -33.64 -11.21
C VAL A 71 -23.69 -34.30 -12.45
N THR A 72 -22.83 -34.76 -13.35
CA THR A 72 -23.22 -35.48 -14.56
C THR A 72 -24.11 -36.69 -14.23
N ALA A 73 -23.73 -37.51 -13.23
CA ALA A 73 -24.52 -38.65 -12.79
C ALA A 73 -25.88 -38.25 -12.22
N ARG A 74 -25.96 -37.15 -11.43
CA ARG A 74 -27.25 -36.69 -10.87
C ARG A 74 -28.21 -36.17 -11.93
N TYR A 75 -27.71 -35.46 -12.93
CA TYR A 75 -28.54 -34.93 -14.01
C TYR A 75 -28.91 -36.01 -15.05
N GLY A 76 -28.01 -36.97 -15.28
CA GLY A 76 -28.29 -38.10 -16.18
C GLY A 76 -29.41 -39.01 -15.68
N LEU A 77 -29.55 -39.17 -14.36
CA LEU A 77 -30.63 -39.97 -13.75
C LEU A 77 -32.02 -39.30 -13.82
N SER A 78 -32.07 -37.96 -13.97
CA SER A 78 -33.34 -37.21 -13.91
C SER A 78 -33.97 -36.89 -15.28
N ARG A 79 -33.27 -37.06 -16.40
CA ARG A 79 -33.74 -36.60 -17.73
C ARG A 79 -33.67 -37.63 -18.85
N GLY A 80 -33.64 -38.92 -18.59
CA GLY A 80 -33.75 -39.99 -19.57
C GLY A 80 -33.29 -39.67 -21.00
N ALA A 81 -32.16 -40.25 -21.44
CA ALA A 81 -31.78 -40.44 -22.84
C ALA A 81 -30.75 -39.50 -23.51
N ALA A 82 -30.41 -38.35 -23.03
CA ALA A 82 -29.25 -37.62 -23.61
C ALA A 82 -28.19 -37.40 -22.55
N TYR A 83 -27.18 -38.24 -22.52
CA TYR A 83 -26.07 -38.14 -21.58
C TYR A 83 -25.11 -37.00 -21.98
N HIS A 84 -25.34 -35.81 -21.48
CA HIS A 84 -24.42 -34.70 -21.67
C HIS A 84 -23.56 -34.52 -20.41
N PRO A 85 -22.24 -34.77 -20.48
CA PRO A 85 -21.35 -34.51 -19.37
C PRO A 85 -21.32 -33.02 -19.02
N PHE A 86 -21.22 -32.71 -17.72
CA PHE A 86 -21.09 -31.36 -17.27
C PHE A 86 -19.61 -31.06 -16.91
N VAL A 87 -19.10 -29.96 -17.46
CA VAL A 87 -17.77 -29.44 -17.16
C VAL A 87 -17.83 -28.30 -16.18
N LYS A 88 -16.89 -28.31 -15.23
CA LYS A 88 -16.67 -27.17 -14.33
C LYS A 88 -16.06 -26.03 -15.10
N LYS A 89 -16.78 -24.92 -15.18
CA LYS A 89 -16.23 -23.67 -15.67
C LYS A 89 -15.53 -22.97 -14.51
N PHE A 90 -14.23 -22.82 -14.62
CA PHE A 90 -13.43 -22.11 -13.62
C PHE A 90 -13.06 -20.72 -14.14
N ALA A 91 -13.22 -19.70 -13.30
CA ALA A 91 -12.48 -18.46 -13.49
C ALA A 91 -11.14 -18.56 -12.78
N GLU A 92 -10.09 -18.14 -13.44
CA GLU A 92 -8.76 -18.16 -12.84
C GLU A 92 -8.63 -17.02 -11.81
N GLU A 93 -8.93 -17.27 -10.53
CA GLU A 93 -8.72 -16.33 -9.44
C GLU A 93 -7.41 -16.66 -8.71
N ARG A 94 -6.34 -15.91 -9.00
CA ARG A 94 -5.07 -16.06 -8.29
C ARG A 94 -5.03 -15.18 -7.07
N GLU A 95 -4.60 -15.77 -5.93
CA GLU A 95 -4.25 -15.00 -4.74
C GLU A 95 -3.22 -13.92 -5.10
N LEU A 96 -3.56 -12.67 -4.87
CA LEU A 96 -2.65 -11.57 -5.07
C LEU A 96 -1.71 -11.43 -3.86
N VAL A 97 -0.55 -10.89 -4.14
CA VAL A 97 0.38 -10.44 -3.11
C VAL A 97 0.34 -8.93 -3.08
N VAL A 98 0.05 -8.37 -1.91
CA VAL A 98 0.08 -6.94 -1.64
C VAL A 98 1.30 -6.63 -0.80
N MET A 99 2.17 -5.76 -1.29
CA MET A 99 3.33 -5.27 -0.56
C MET A 99 3.12 -3.82 -0.17
N LEU A 100 3.11 -3.56 1.12
CA LEU A 100 3.15 -2.22 1.68
C LEU A 100 4.62 -1.82 1.85
N VAL A 101 5.06 -0.80 1.13
CA VAL A 101 6.41 -0.24 1.21
C VAL A 101 6.27 1.13 1.85
N VAL A 102 6.59 1.21 3.13
CA VAL A 102 6.28 2.38 3.97
C VAL A 102 7.56 3.11 4.33
N ASP A 103 7.58 4.38 4.01
CA ASP A 103 8.62 5.31 4.40
C ASP A 103 8.57 5.55 5.91
N ALA A 104 9.70 5.31 6.57
CA ALA A 104 9.89 5.49 8.00
C ALA A 104 10.93 6.57 8.32
N SER A 105 11.34 7.38 7.32
CA SER A 105 12.28 8.48 7.48
C SER A 105 11.82 9.51 8.52
N GLY A 106 12.70 10.42 8.91
CA GLY A 106 12.43 11.45 9.90
C GLY A 106 11.18 12.27 9.60
N SER A 107 10.95 12.60 8.33
CA SER A 107 9.80 13.38 7.87
C SER A 107 8.44 12.70 8.14
N SER A 108 8.39 11.36 8.27
CA SER A 108 7.16 10.62 8.54
C SER A 108 6.54 10.93 9.91
N ARG A 109 7.32 11.46 10.86
CA ARG A 109 6.88 11.84 12.22
C ARG A 109 6.32 13.26 12.30
N PHE A 110 6.38 14.00 11.21
CA PHE A 110 5.85 15.35 11.13
C PHE A 110 4.31 15.34 11.01
N GLY A 111 3.68 16.38 11.56
CA GLY A 111 2.25 16.63 11.42
C GLY A 111 1.84 17.85 12.23
N THR A 112 1.06 18.76 11.62
CA THR A 112 0.66 20.03 12.22
C THR A 112 -0.81 20.10 12.60
N ARG A 113 -1.67 19.36 11.91
CA ARG A 113 -3.13 19.40 12.11
C ARG A 113 -3.72 17.98 12.13
N GLY A 114 -4.28 17.60 13.26
CA GLY A 114 -5.10 16.39 13.40
C GLY A 114 -4.31 15.10 13.63
N ALA A 115 -3.53 14.62 12.70
CA ALA A 115 -2.78 13.37 12.82
C ALA A 115 -1.35 13.52 12.29
N LEU A 116 -0.42 12.75 12.84
CA LEU A 116 0.93 12.64 12.28
C LEU A 116 0.87 11.90 10.93
N LYS A 117 1.79 12.20 10.01
CA LYS A 117 1.90 11.48 8.74
C LYS A 117 2.02 9.96 8.95
N LEU A 118 2.76 9.53 9.96
CA LEU A 118 2.88 8.12 10.33
C LEU A 118 1.54 7.49 10.72
N GLU A 119 0.71 8.20 11.47
CA GLU A 119 -0.62 7.71 11.86
C GLU A 119 -1.55 7.60 10.66
N GLN A 120 -1.49 8.59 9.77
CA GLN A 120 -2.25 8.58 8.53
C GLN A 120 -1.79 7.45 7.61
N SER A 121 -0.47 7.25 7.46
CA SER A 121 0.12 6.13 6.73
C SER A 121 -0.33 4.79 7.30
N ALA A 122 -0.38 4.66 8.64
CA ALA A 122 -0.87 3.45 9.30
C ALA A 122 -2.35 3.18 9.01
N LEU A 123 -3.20 4.20 9.01
CA LEU A 123 -4.63 4.07 8.68
C LEU A 123 -4.84 3.65 7.23
N VAL A 124 -4.13 4.26 6.29
CA VAL A 124 -4.17 3.90 4.87
C VAL A 124 -3.67 2.48 4.66
N ALA A 125 -2.49 2.14 5.20
CA ALA A 125 -1.90 0.81 5.09
C ALA A 125 -2.81 -0.26 5.72
N ALA A 126 -3.42 0.01 6.89
CA ALA A 126 -4.39 -0.87 7.52
C ALA A 126 -5.62 -1.09 6.64
N THR A 127 -6.15 -0.03 6.02
CA THR A 127 -7.32 -0.13 5.13
C THR A 127 -7.01 -0.99 3.92
N LEU A 128 -5.86 -0.79 3.28
CA LEU A 128 -5.40 -1.60 2.15
C LEU A 128 -5.17 -3.06 2.57
N ALA A 129 -4.54 -3.28 3.71
CA ALA A 129 -4.28 -4.62 4.24
C ALA A 129 -5.57 -5.38 4.58
N PHE A 130 -6.54 -4.74 5.25
CA PHE A 130 -7.83 -5.37 5.54
C PHE A 130 -8.66 -5.62 4.27
N SER A 131 -8.58 -4.73 3.27
CA SER A 131 -9.21 -4.96 1.97
C SER A 131 -8.60 -6.18 1.27
N ALA A 132 -7.29 -6.33 1.30
CA ALA A 132 -6.58 -7.47 0.72
C ALA A 132 -6.95 -8.80 1.39
N ILE A 133 -6.87 -8.89 2.72
CA ILE A 133 -7.18 -10.17 3.41
C ILE A 133 -8.66 -10.56 3.30
N ARG A 134 -9.57 -9.59 3.15
CA ARG A 134 -10.97 -9.88 2.88
C ARG A 134 -11.17 -10.56 1.53
N ASN A 135 -10.32 -10.26 0.55
CA ASN A 135 -10.28 -10.90 -0.75
C ASN A 135 -9.33 -12.11 -0.81
N ASN A 136 -8.96 -12.65 0.36
CA ASN A 136 -8.09 -13.82 0.51
C ASN A 136 -6.66 -13.62 -0.01
N ASP A 137 -6.21 -12.37 -0.17
CA ASP A 137 -4.87 -12.00 -0.62
C ASP A 137 -3.84 -12.04 0.52
N LYS A 138 -2.56 -12.09 0.15
CA LYS A 138 -1.43 -12.06 1.10
C LYS A 138 -0.90 -10.63 1.22
N VAL A 139 -0.60 -10.20 2.44
CA VAL A 139 -0.06 -8.86 2.71
C VAL A 139 1.31 -8.95 3.35
N GLY A 140 2.29 -8.26 2.76
CA GLY A 140 3.63 -8.08 3.32
C GLY A 140 3.93 -6.61 3.56
N LEU A 141 5.05 -6.34 4.25
CA LEU A 141 5.46 -4.99 4.62
C LEU A 141 6.98 -4.85 4.50
N VAL A 142 7.40 -3.72 3.97
CA VAL A 142 8.78 -3.23 3.99
C VAL A 142 8.79 -1.85 4.59
N PHE A 143 9.58 -1.64 5.63
CA PHE A 143 9.95 -0.30 6.09
C PHE A 143 11.29 0.08 5.47
N PHE A 144 11.41 1.34 5.09
CA PHE A 144 12.64 1.91 4.61
C PHE A 144 12.87 3.32 5.13
N SER A 145 14.14 3.66 5.22
CA SER A 145 14.69 4.99 5.45
C SER A 145 15.78 5.21 4.37
N ASP A 146 17.01 5.53 4.76
CA ASP A 146 18.21 5.44 3.91
C ASP A 146 18.62 3.98 3.62
N LYS A 147 17.99 3.03 4.30
CA LYS A 147 18.15 1.57 4.14
C LYS A 147 16.82 0.84 4.26
N VAL A 148 16.84 -0.46 3.97
CA VAL A 148 15.70 -1.33 4.30
C VAL A 148 15.80 -1.65 5.79
N GLU A 149 14.88 -1.09 6.57
CA GLU A 149 14.84 -1.23 8.01
C GLU A 149 14.23 -2.56 8.46
N ARG A 150 13.16 -2.95 7.82
CA ARG A 150 12.43 -4.17 8.20
C ARG A 150 11.64 -4.75 7.03
N TYR A 151 11.64 -6.07 6.97
CA TYR A 151 10.81 -6.83 6.04
C TYR A 151 9.93 -7.82 6.77
N VAL A 152 8.64 -7.79 6.49
CA VAL A 152 7.66 -8.78 6.95
C VAL A 152 7.09 -9.49 5.71
N PRO A 153 7.35 -10.79 5.56
CA PRO A 153 6.93 -11.54 4.38
C PRO A 153 5.41 -11.61 4.23
N PRO A 154 4.89 -11.70 2.99
CA PRO A 154 3.46 -11.74 2.73
C PRO A 154 2.78 -12.96 3.37
N ARG A 155 1.78 -12.71 4.19
CA ARG A 155 0.95 -13.74 4.84
C ARG A 155 -0.51 -13.32 4.85
N LYS A 156 -1.39 -14.29 5.06
CA LYS A 156 -2.82 -14.08 5.26
C LYS A 156 -3.18 -13.93 6.74
N GLY A 157 -4.38 -13.48 6.96
CA GLY A 157 -5.05 -13.55 8.25
C GLY A 157 -4.99 -12.26 9.06
N ARG A 158 -6.04 -12.10 9.87
CA ARG A 158 -6.26 -10.89 10.69
C ARG A 158 -5.11 -10.62 11.67
N SER A 159 -4.64 -11.64 12.35
CA SER A 159 -3.54 -11.50 13.33
C SER A 159 -2.26 -10.99 12.68
N HIS A 160 -1.99 -11.41 11.44
CA HIS A 160 -0.86 -10.92 10.68
C HIS A 160 -1.01 -9.43 10.36
N VAL A 161 -2.18 -9.00 9.87
CA VAL A 161 -2.45 -7.57 9.57
C VAL A 161 -2.38 -6.71 10.85
N LEU A 162 -2.91 -7.17 11.98
CA LEU A 162 -2.76 -6.45 13.25
C LEU A 162 -1.30 -6.29 13.68
N ARG A 163 -0.47 -7.30 13.41
CA ARG A 163 0.98 -7.18 13.61
C ARG A 163 1.58 -6.11 12.69
N LEU A 164 1.22 -6.09 11.40
CA LEU A 164 1.71 -5.05 10.47
C LEU A 164 1.31 -3.64 10.96
N ILE A 165 0.06 -3.45 11.38
CA ILE A 165 -0.42 -2.16 11.90
C ILE A 165 0.37 -1.73 13.14
N ARG A 166 0.60 -2.67 14.07
CA ARG A 166 1.42 -2.42 15.24
C ARG A 166 2.83 -1.99 14.83
N ASP A 167 3.41 -2.72 13.90
CA ASP A 167 4.75 -2.44 13.43
C ASP A 167 4.80 -1.06 12.76
N ILE A 168 3.80 -0.63 11.96
CA ILE A 168 3.74 0.72 11.37
C ILE A 168 3.65 1.82 12.45
N LEU A 169 2.81 1.64 13.46
CA LEU A 169 2.57 2.67 14.48
C LEU A 169 3.74 2.86 15.47
N TYR A 170 4.51 1.81 15.71
CA TYR A 170 5.48 1.77 16.80
C TYR A 170 6.90 1.44 16.36
N PHE A 171 7.11 1.25 15.07
CA PHE A 171 8.45 1.04 14.53
C PHE A 171 9.30 2.30 14.72
N ARG A 172 10.52 2.10 15.16
CA ARG A 172 11.51 3.16 15.27
C ARG A 172 12.64 2.83 14.30
N PRO A 173 12.77 3.58 13.19
CA PRO A 173 13.87 3.39 12.28
C PRO A 173 15.19 3.78 12.94
N GLU A 174 16.25 3.16 12.50
CA GLU A 174 17.62 3.54 12.87
C GLU A 174 18.14 4.66 11.97
N GLY A 175 17.74 4.66 10.68
CA GLY A 175 18.09 5.68 9.71
C GLY A 175 17.16 6.89 9.76
N SER A 176 17.64 8.05 9.34
CA SER A 176 16.88 9.31 9.27
C SER A 176 16.58 9.74 7.84
N GLY A 177 17.45 9.44 6.89
CA GLY A 177 17.31 9.82 5.48
C GLY A 177 16.31 8.97 4.72
N THR A 178 16.13 9.25 3.42
CA THR A 178 15.16 8.59 2.56
C THR A 178 15.83 8.08 1.28
N GLU A 179 15.85 6.74 1.06
CA GLU A 179 16.43 6.13 -0.13
C GLU A 179 15.44 5.08 -0.74
N PRO A 180 14.43 5.53 -1.48
CA PRO A 180 13.39 4.67 -2.03
C PRO A 180 13.91 3.66 -3.07
N ALA A 181 15.00 3.98 -3.76
CA ALA A 181 15.61 3.08 -4.75
C ALA A 181 16.00 1.73 -4.12
N ARG A 182 16.66 1.76 -2.96
CA ARG A 182 17.04 0.55 -2.22
C ARG A 182 15.84 -0.28 -1.78
N ALA A 183 14.77 0.39 -1.34
CA ALA A 183 13.53 -0.29 -0.94
C ALA A 183 12.88 -1.00 -2.13
N LEU A 184 12.80 -0.33 -3.29
CA LEU A 184 12.23 -0.91 -4.51
C LEU A 184 13.09 -2.07 -5.03
N GLU A 185 14.41 -1.95 -5.05
CA GLU A 185 15.33 -3.04 -5.42
C GLU A 185 15.18 -4.24 -4.50
N PHE A 186 15.04 -4.01 -3.19
CA PHE A 186 14.78 -5.07 -2.23
C PHE A 186 13.46 -5.79 -2.52
N VAL A 187 12.36 -5.04 -2.75
CA VAL A 187 11.06 -5.62 -3.11
C VAL A 187 11.18 -6.47 -4.36
N MET A 188 11.83 -5.98 -5.41
CA MET A 188 12.05 -6.73 -6.65
C MET A 188 12.88 -8.01 -6.43
N ARG A 189 13.75 -8.02 -5.43
CA ARG A 189 14.56 -9.19 -5.07
C ARG A 189 13.74 -10.26 -4.34
N VAL A 190 12.90 -9.85 -3.38
CA VAL A 190 12.15 -10.78 -2.51
C VAL A 190 10.79 -11.19 -3.09
N VAL A 191 10.17 -10.35 -3.92
CA VAL A 191 8.87 -10.63 -4.55
C VAL A 191 9.09 -11.06 -6.00
N LYS A 192 9.10 -12.39 -6.23
CA LYS A 192 9.41 -12.95 -7.56
C LYS A 192 8.24 -12.87 -8.55
N ARG A 193 7.00 -12.96 -8.06
CA ARG A 193 5.79 -12.89 -8.89
C ARG A 193 5.26 -11.46 -8.93
N ARG A 194 4.46 -11.15 -9.96
CA ARG A 194 3.77 -9.86 -10.03
C ARG A 194 2.92 -9.67 -8.79
N ALA A 195 3.07 -8.53 -8.12
CA ALA A 195 2.37 -8.14 -6.90
C ALA A 195 1.81 -6.74 -7.05
N ILE A 196 0.88 -6.36 -6.19
CA ILE A 196 0.47 -4.97 -5.99
C ILE A 196 1.43 -4.38 -4.97
N VAL A 197 2.08 -3.28 -5.30
CA VAL A 197 3.04 -2.60 -4.43
C VAL A 197 2.51 -1.19 -4.14
N PHE A 198 2.16 -0.94 -2.89
CA PHE A 198 1.81 0.41 -2.42
C PHE A 198 3.05 1.04 -1.80
N LEU A 199 3.60 2.03 -2.47
CA LEU A 199 4.69 2.85 -1.95
C LEU A 199 4.09 4.05 -1.22
N VAL A 200 4.20 4.06 0.11
CA VAL A 200 3.61 5.06 1.00
C VAL A 200 4.72 5.96 1.53
N SER A 201 4.73 7.22 1.13
CA SER A 201 5.73 8.23 1.49
C SER A 201 5.15 9.64 1.29
N ASP A 202 5.82 10.67 1.72
CA ASP A 202 5.54 12.05 1.29
C ASP A 202 6.14 12.38 -0.09
N PHE A 203 7.06 11.53 -0.57
CA PHE A 203 7.81 11.71 -1.81
C PHE A 203 8.61 13.03 -1.83
N LEU A 204 9.10 13.43 -0.67
CA LEU A 204 9.98 14.56 -0.46
C LEU A 204 11.41 14.07 -0.20
N GLY A 205 12.34 15.01 -0.13
CA GLY A 205 13.75 14.70 0.08
C GLY A 205 14.53 14.34 -1.19
N GLU A 206 15.84 14.30 -1.06
CA GLU A 206 16.76 14.08 -2.19
C GLU A 206 16.66 12.66 -2.80
N GLY A 207 16.29 11.66 -2.01
CA GLY A 207 16.12 10.29 -2.48
C GLY A 207 15.01 10.14 -3.52
N PHE A 208 14.03 11.07 -3.52
CA PHE A 208 12.96 11.14 -4.51
C PHE A 208 13.25 12.08 -5.68
N ALA A 209 14.45 12.63 -5.78
CA ALA A 209 14.85 13.42 -6.94
C ALA A 209 14.68 12.57 -8.22
N PRO A 210 14.11 13.17 -9.32
CA PRO A 210 13.74 12.42 -10.53
C PRO A 210 14.88 11.64 -11.17
N ASP A 211 16.11 12.15 -11.10
CA ASP A 211 17.32 11.49 -11.60
C ASP A 211 17.67 10.23 -10.81
N ARG A 212 17.45 10.21 -9.50
CA ARG A 212 17.72 9.07 -8.63
C ARG A 212 16.64 7.99 -8.69
N VAL A 213 15.37 8.40 -8.66
CA VAL A 213 14.25 7.46 -8.44
C VAL A 213 13.57 6.99 -9.73
N ARG A 214 13.74 7.69 -10.87
CA ARG A 214 13.07 7.38 -12.14
C ARG A 214 13.31 5.95 -12.61
N VAL A 215 14.55 5.50 -12.58
CA VAL A 215 14.90 4.15 -13.07
C VAL A 215 14.34 3.06 -12.15
N PRO A 216 14.58 3.09 -10.82
CA PRO A 216 13.99 2.11 -9.89
C PRO A 216 12.46 2.06 -9.94
N LEU A 217 11.79 3.21 -9.97
CA LEU A 217 10.32 3.28 -10.11
C LEU A 217 9.85 2.67 -11.43
N GLY A 218 10.51 2.98 -12.53
CA GLY A 218 10.17 2.45 -13.84
C GLY A 218 10.34 0.93 -13.95
N ILE A 219 11.37 0.36 -13.32
CA ILE A 219 11.56 -1.09 -13.27
C ILE A 219 10.49 -1.73 -12.38
N ALA A 220 10.23 -1.16 -11.20
CA ALA A 220 9.20 -1.66 -10.29
C ALA A 220 7.80 -1.60 -10.91
N ALA A 221 7.43 -0.52 -11.59
CA ALA A 221 6.13 -0.36 -12.25
C ALA A 221 5.92 -1.34 -13.41
N ARG A 222 6.99 -1.73 -14.13
CA ARG A 222 6.88 -2.76 -15.18
C ARG A 222 6.73 -4.15 -14.60
N ARG A 223 7.39 -4.45 -13.48
CA ARG A 223 7.39 -5.79 -12.87
C ARG A 223 6.20 -6.04 -11.98
N HIS A 224 5.75 -5.03 -11.28
CA HIS A 224 4.65 -5.06 -10.32
C HIS A 224 3.57 -4.05 -10.72
N ASP A 225 2.45 -4.13 -10.04
CA ASP A 225 1.40 -3.12 -10.10
C ASP A 225 1.71 -2.07 -9.01
N LEU A 226 2.46 -1.04 -9.39
CA LEU A 226 2.96 -0.02 -8.46
C LEU A 226 1.97 1.12 -8.31
N VAL A 227 1.58 1.40 -7.07
CA VAL A 227 0.70 2.51 -6.67
C VAL A 227 1.45 3.40 -5.69
N ALA A 228 1.59 4.67 -6.02
CA ALA A 228 2.17 5.68 -5.14
C ALA A 228 1.07 6.27 -4.23
N VAL A 229 1.27 6.22 -2.92
CA VAL A 229 0.38 6.84 -1.93
C VAL A 229 1.15 7.97 -1.26
N SER A 230 0.87 9.22 -1.66
CA SER A 230 1.53 10.36 -1.02
C SER A 230 0.77 10.82 0.22
N VAL A 231 1.49 10.94 1.35
CA VAL A 231 0.95 11.45 2.61
C VAL A 231 1.59 12.80 2.89
N THR A 232 0.79 13.86 2.79
CA THR A 232 1.27 15.25 2.87
C THR A 232 0.58 16.00 4.01
N ASP A 233 1.35 16.77 4.75
CA ASP A 233 0.80 17.70 5.74
C ASP A 233 0.56 19.10 5.11
N PRO A 234 -0.50 19.83 5.50
CA PRO A 234 -0.76 21.18 4.98
C PRO A 234 0.41 22.14 5.12
N ALA A 235 1.17 22.09 6.22
CA ALA A 235 2.31 22.97 6.44
C ALA A 235 3.50 22.67 5.51
N GLU A 236 3.53 21.49 4.90
CA GLU A 236 4.51 21.16 3.86
C GLU A 236 4.16 21.78 2.50
N LEU A 237 2.92 22.19 2.32
CA LEU A 237 2.45 22.85 1.09
C LEU A 237 2.53 24.38 1.21
N GLU A 238 2.13 24.89 2.36
CA GLU A 238 2.04 26.32 2.63
C GLU A 238 2.55 26.62 4.04
N LEU A 239 3.55 27.48 4.15
CA LEU A 239 4.05 27.92 5.45
C LEU A 239 2.98 28.75 6.18
N PRO A 240 2.63 28.40 7.42
CA PRO A 240 1.77 29.25 8.24
C PRO A 240 2.50 30.57 8.60
N ASN A 241 1.73 31.62 8.80
CA ASN A 241 2.29 32.90 9.28
C ASN A 241 2.52 32.83 10.80
N LEU A 242 3.75 32.56 11.21
CA LEU A 242 4.17 32.45 12.61
C LEU A 242 5.23 33.51 12.99
N GLY A 243 5.52 34.48 12.09
CA GLY A 243 6.65 35.39 12.25
C GLY A 243 7.98 34.67 11.99
N LEU A 244 9.00 35.01 12.78
CA LEU A 244 10.27 34.30 12.77
C LEU A 244 10.07 32.90 13.38
N ALA A 245 10.38 31.87 12.64
CA ALA A 245 10.27 30.49 13.07
C ALA A 245 11.58 29.72 12.78
N GLU A 246 12.03 28.94 13.74
CA GLU A 246 13.06 27.94 13.51
C GLU A 246 12.42 26.65 12.95
N VAL A 247 12.90 26.19 11.83
CA VAL A 247 12.47 24.97 11.17
C VAL A 247 13.63 24.00 11.16
N GLU A 248 13.40 22.81 11.71
CA GLU A 248 14.36 21.72 11.68
C GLU A 248 14.14 20.86 10.44
N ASP A 249 15.20 20.60 9.69
CA ASP A 249 15.21 19.61 8.63
C ASP A 249 15.17 18.21 9.26
N ALA A 250 14.09 17.47 9.01
CA ALA A 250 13.84 16.18 9.65
C ALA A 250 14.83 15.07 9.24
N GLU A 251 15.56 15.23 8.14
CA GLU A 251 16.56 14.25 7.67
C GLU A 251 17.96 14.57 8.16
N THR A 252 18.32 15.86 8.19
CA THR A 252 19.69 16.32 8.54
C THR A 252 19.80 16.85 9.96
N GLY A 253 18.69 17.22 10.59
CA GLY A 253 18.67 17.91 11.87
C GLY A 253 19.13 19.37 11.79
N ALA A 254 19.35 19.92 10.60
CA ALA A 254 19.78 21.30 10.41
C ALA A 254 18.65 22.27 10.77
N LEU A 255 18.98 23.27 11.58
CA LEU A 255 18.06 24.35 11.96
C LEU A 255 18.20 25.52 11.00
N VAL A 256 17.09 25.97 10.45
CA VAL A 256 17.01 27.13 9.57
C VAL A 256 15.99 28.13 10.12
N THR A 257 16.41 29.34 10.34
CA THR A 257 15.51 30.43 10.75
C THR A 257 14.83 31.02 9.51
N LEU A 258 13.52 30.98 9.47
CA LEU A 258 12.70 31.52 8.38
C LEU A 258 11.78 32.62 8.90
N ASP A 259 11.74 33.77 8.20
CA ASP A 259 10.70 34.75 8.42
C ASP A 259 9.42 34.37 7.70
N THR A 260 8.60 33.59 8.39
CA THR A 260 7.30 33.15 7.83
C THR A 260 6.27 34.29 7.86
N GLY A 261 6.54 35.41 8.53
CA GLY A 261 5.75 36.65 8.49
C GLY A 261 5.84 37.36 7.14
N ALA A 262 6.98 37.23 6.45
CA ALA A 262 7.16 37.83 5.13
C ALA A 262 6.35 37.15 4.04
N PRO A 263 5.40 37.84 3.34
CA PRO A 263 4.59 37.23 2.27
C PRO A 263 5.42 36.68 1.11
N GLY A 264 6.58 37.28 0.85
CA GLY A 264 7.51 36.83 -0.20
C GLY A 264 8.08 35.45 0.08
N VAL A 265 8.47 35.19 1.32
CA VAL A 265 9.00 33.87 1.78
C VAL A 265 7.93 32.81 1.63
N ARG A 266 6.71 33.07 2.11
CA ARG A 266 5.60 32.10 1.98
C ARG A 266 5.24 31.81 0.53
N LYS A 267 5.19 32.82 -0.33
CA LYS A 267 4.92 32.64 -1.77
C LYS A 267 6.03 31.86 -2.47
N ALA A 268 7.30 32.15 -2.16
CA ALA A 268 8.44 31.43 -2.71
C ALA A 268 8.42 29.96 -2.31
N PHE A 269 8.14 29.66 -1.03
CA PHE A 269 8.00 28.31 -0.53
C PHE A 269 6.86 27.56 -1.24
N ALA A 270 5.65 28.13 -1.27
CA ALA A 270 4.49 27.51 -1.91
C ALA A 270 4.74 27.22 -3.40
N ARG A 271 5.38 28.16 -4.13
CA ARG A 271 5.78 27.96 -5.52
C ARG A 271 6.77 26.82 -5.69
N HIS A 272 7.82 26.79 -4.88
CA HIS A 272 8.82 25.71 -4.91
C HIS A 272 8.19 24.34 -4.66
N ARG A 273 7.27 24.24 -3.66
CA ARG A 273 6.53 23.02 -3.39
C ARG A 273 5.62 22.60 -4.54
N ALA A 274 4.89 23.53 -5.12
CA ALA A 274 4.04 23.25 -6.27
C ALA A 274 4.85 22.71 -7.46
N GLU A 275 6.04 23.27 -7.72
CA GLU A 275 6.96 22.80 -8.76
C GLU A 275 7.45 21.36 -8.46
N GLN A 276 7.86 21.07 -7.23
CA GLN A 276 8.29 19.72 -6.82
C GLN A 276 7.17 18.70 -7.01
N LEU A 277 5.96 19.01 -6.53
CA LEU A 277 4.79 18.15 -6.68
C LEU A 277 4.41 17.96 -8.16
N GLY A 278 4.50 19.02 -8.96
CA GLY A 278 4.27 18.94 -10.41
C GLY A 278 5.25 18.02 -11.12
N ARG A 279 6.55 18.08 -10.77
CA ARG A 279 7.59 17.18 -11.31
C ARG A 279 7.33 15.73 -10.91
N ARG A 280 6.98 15.47 -9.65
CA ARG A 280 6.61 14.16 -9.14
C ARG A 280 5.41 13.58 -9.90
N ASP A 281 4.34 14.34 -10.02
CA ASP A 281 3.11 13.89 -10.68
C ASP A 281 3.32 13.64 -12.19
N ALA A 282 4.16 14.45 -12.82
CA ALA A 282 4.60 14.24 -14.22
C ALA A 282 5.40 12.92 -14.36
N LEU A 283 6.29 12.65 -13.41
CA LEU A 283 7.05 11.38 -13.37
C LEU A 283 6.12 10.18 -13.22
N PHE A 284 5.17 10.21 -12.29
CA PHE A 284 4.21 9.11 -12.10
C PHE A 284 3.38 8.86 -13.36
N ARG A 285 2.84 9.92 -13.98
CA ARG A 285 2.10 9.79 -15.25
C ARG A 285 2.96 9.18 -16.35
N ARG A 286 4.21 9.62 -16.51
CA ARG A 286 5.14 9.10 -17.52
C ARG A 286 5.47 7.62 -17.32
N LEU A 287 5.54 7.15 -16.06
CA LEU A 287 5.84 5.76 -15.73
C LEU A 287 4.58 4.89 -15.63
N GLY A 288 3.38 5.45 -15.82
CA GLY A 288 2.11 4.72 -15.67
C GLY A 288 1.82 4.28 -14.24
N ILE A 289 2.35 5.01 -13.24
CA ILE A 289 2.14 4.74 -11.83
C ILE A 289 0.87 5.45 -11.37
N ASP A 290 -0.06 4.69 -10.81
CA ASP A 290 -1.25 5.26 -10.20
C ASP A 290 -0.87 6.02 -8.92
N HIS A 291 -1.53 7.16 -8.69
CA HIS A 291 -1.24 8.02 -7.55
C HIS A 291 -2.47 8.27 -6.69
N VAL A 292 -2.32 8.09 -5.39
CA VAL A 292 -3.33 8.34 -4.36
C VAL A 292 -2.84 9.46 -3.43
N PRO A 293 -3.28 10.70 -3.62
CA PRO A 293 -2.93 11.80 -2.72
C PRO A 293 -3.75 11.73 -1.43
N VAL A 294 -3.07 11.68 -0.29
CA VAL A 294 -3.62 11.68 1.05
C VAL A 294 -3.08 12.87 1.81
N ARG A 295 -3.94 13.60 2.49
CA ARG A 295 -3.58 14.72 3.37
C ARG A 295 -3.89 14.39 4.81
N THR A 296 -3.09 14.89 5.75
CA THR A 296 -3.28 14.65 7.19
C THR A 296 -4.54 15.32 7.75
N ASP A 297 -4.99 16.42 7.14
CA ASP A 297 -6.15 17.22 7.52
C ASP A 297 -7.46 16.79 6.83
N HIS A 298 -7.41 15.79 5.94
CA HIS A 298 -8.58 15.33 5.18
C HIS A 298 -8.87 13.85 5.40
N ASP A 299 -10.11 13.47 5.14
CA ASP A 299 -10.51 12.06 5.15
C ASP A 299 -9.93 11.32 3.93
N PHE A 300 -8.96 10.46 4.18
CA PHE A 300 -8.28 9.66 3.17
C PHE A 300 -9.19 8.66 2.45
N THR A 301 -10.33 8.33 3.04
CA THR A 301 -11.25 7.34 2.46
C THR A 301 -11.79 7.78 1.12
N LYS A 302 -12.02 9.08 0.95
CA LYS A 302 -12.45 9.66 -0.32
C LYS A 302 -11.39 9.50 -1.42
N ALA A 303 -10.12 9.66 -1.07
CA ALA A 303 -9.01 9.49 -2.01
C ALA A 303 -8.89 8.03 -2.47
N LEU A 304 -8.92 7.08 -1.53
CA LEU A 304 -8.90 5.65 -1.83
C LEU A 304 -10.12 5.20 -2.65
N HIS A 305 -11.31 5.67 -2.30
CA HIS A 305 -12.53 5.32 -3.03
C HIS A 305 -12.47 5.81 -4.49
N ARG A 306 -12.08 7.07 -4.72
CA ARG A 306 -11.86 7.59 -6.08
C ARG A 306 -10.84 6.77 -6.86
N PHE A 307 -9.74 6.40 -6.22
CA PHE A 307 -8.70 5.57 -6.82
C PHE A 307 -9.27 4.22 -7.26
N PHE A 308 -9.94 3.50 -6.36
CA PHE A 308 -10.52 2.19 -6.70
C PHE A 308 -11.58 2.29 -7.80
N GLN A 309 -12.45 3.29 -7.75
CA GLN A 309 -13.47 3.50 -8.79
C GLN A 309 -12.85 3.82 -10.16
N ALA A 310 -11.87 4.74 -10.19
CA ALA A 310 -11.18 5.09 -11.43
C ALA A 310 -10.50 3.88 -12.06
N ARG A 311 -9.92 3.03 -11.21
CA ARG A 311 -9.24 1.84 -11.63
C ARG A 311 -10.20 0.75 -12.09
N ALA A 312 -11.29 0.52 -11.38
CA ALA A 312 -12.34 -0.43 -11.78
C ALA A 312 -12.94 -0.10 -13.15
N ARG A 313 -13.05 1.19 -13.50
CA ARG A 313 -13.51 1.64 -14.83
C ARG A 313 -12.53 1.32 -15.95
N ARG A 314 -11.22 1.30 -15.69
CA ARG A 314 -10.19 0.95 -16.71
C ARG A 314 -10.16 -0.54 -17.05
N TYR A 315 -10.66 -1.39 -16.18
CA TYR A 315 -10.64 -2.85 -16.34
C TYR A 315 -12.01 -3.44 -16.73
N ARG A 316 -13.01 -2.60 -16.91
CA ARG A 316 -14.28 -2.96 -17.54
C ARG A 316 -14.18 -2.83 -19.06
#